data_8b90f21353504528289e17ce978da51c
#
_entry.id   8b90f21353504528289e17ce978da51c
#
_cell.length_a   1.000
_cell.length_b   1.000
_cell.length_c   1.000
_cell.angle_alpha   90.00
_cell.angle_beta   90.00
_cell.angle_gamma   90.00
#
_symmetry.space_group_name_H-M   'P 1'
#
loop_
_entity.id
_entity.type
_entity.pdbx_description
1 polymer ?
#
loop_
_entity_poly.entity_id
_entity_poly.type
_entity_poly.pdbx_seq_one_letter_code
_entity_poly.pdbx_strand_id
1 'polypeptide(L)'
;SIILKKSSIFKLSFTYLLFVFSLYIYGNYVLNISKEEMTRNSKNSQLNFKIISPSFDITYGLNDEDVEKLIEKVIKFSEPKKSEKTIFVWPEGVFAGYYFRDLQKFKGMIQKNFSSNHIIVFGTNTFDEKLGKTYNSLIAIDKNFNKLYQYNKIRLVPFGEFLPAENILKK
;
A
#
# COMPACT_ATOMS: atom_id res chain seq x y z
N SER A 1 -55.38 10.86 -14.69
CA SER A 1 -54.03 10.64 -15.27
C SER A 1 -52.91 11.13 -14.34
N ILE A 2 -53.00 12.32 -13.72
CA ILE A 2 -51.97 12.91 -12.82
C ILE A 2 -51.84 12.13 -11.50
N ILE A 3 -52.92 11.60 -10.93
CA ILE A 3 -52.95 10.85 -9.66
C ILE A 3 -52.19 9.50 -9.80
N LEU A 4 -52.40 8.80 -10.91
CA LEU A 4 -51.70 7.55 -11.21
C LEU A 4 -50.21 7.72 -11.38
N LYS A 5 -49.77 8.84 -11.99
CA LYS A 5 -48.37 9.18 -12.15
C LYS A 5 -47.68 9.49 -10.82
N LYS A 6 -48.38 10.16 -9.90
CA LYS A 6 -47.87 10.47 -8.56
C LYS A 6 -47.68 9.23 -7.68
N SER A 7 -48.63 8.27 -7.75
CA SER A 7 -48.55 6.98 -7.07
C SER A 7 -47.37 6.13 -7.56
N SER A 8 -47.06 6.14 -8.87
CA SER A 8 -45.95 5.41 -9.44
C SER A 8 -44.60 5.99 -9.01
N ILE A 9 -44.47 7.32 -8.96
CA ILE A 9 -43.27 8.01 -8.48
C ILE A 9 -43.02 7.69 -6.99
N PHE A 10 -44.08 7.71 -6.17
CA PHE A 10 -43.96 7.37 -4.75
C PHE A 10 -43.49 5.94 -4.53
N LYS A 11 -44.00 4.96 -5.28
CA LYS A 11 -43.58 3.56 -5.25
C LYS A 11 -42.11 3.42 -5.64
N LEU A 12 -41.69 4.11 -6.70
CA LEU A 12 -40.29 4.09 -7.17
C LEU A 12 -39.34 4.68 -6.11
N SER A 13 -39.69 5.83 -5.53
CA SER A 13 -38.94 6.45 -4.45
C SER A 13 -38.81 5.57 -3.22
N PHE A 14 -39.89 4.90 -2.85
CA PHE A 14 -39.91 3.98 -1.72
C PHE A 14 -39.01 2.74 -1.97
N THR A 15 -39.10 2.18 -3.17
CA THR A 15 -38.23 1.06 -3.57
C THR A 15 -36.75 1.45 -3.55
N TYR A 16 -36.42 2.66 -4.03
CA TYR A 16 -35.04 3.18 -3.98
C TYR A 16 -34.55 3.36 -2.54
N LEU A 17 -35.41 3.92 -1.66
CA LEU A 17 -35.08 4.08 -0.24
C LEU A 17 -34.83 2.73 0.45
N LEU A 18 -35.66 1.72 0.18
CA LEU A 18 -35.47 0.37 0.68
C LEU A 18 -34.17 -0.24 0.20
N PHE A 19 -33.82 -0.02 -1.06
CA PHE A 19 -32.53 -0.50 -1.62
C PHE A 19 -31.33 0.14 -0.93
N VAL A 20 -31.32 1.46 -0.78
CA VAL A 20 -30.25 2.18 -0.07
C VAL A 20 -30.15 1.73 1.39
N PHE A 21 -31.29 1.55 2.05
CA PHE A 21 -31.32 1.07 3.44
C PHE A 21 -30.79 -0.37 3.58
N SER A 22 -31.10 -1.25 2.62
CA SER A 22 -30.56 -2.61 2.61
C SER A 22 -29.03 -2.62 2.43
N LEU A 23 -28.48 -1.76 1.57
CA LEU A 23 -27.04 -1.59 1.41
C LEU A 23 -26.38 -1.07 2.70
N TYR A 24 -27.02 -0.14 3.39
CA TYR A 24 -26.54 0.37 4.67
C TYR A 24 -26.51 -0.73 5.74
N ILE A 25 -27.57 -1.53 5.88
CA ILE A 25 -27.60 -2.67 6.81
C ILE A 25 -26.51 -3.68 6.46
N TYR A 26 -26.38 -4.03 5.19
CA TYR A 26 -25.36 -4.96 4.73
C TYR A 26 -23.96 -4.46 5.02
N GLY A 27 -23.69 -3.18 4.75
CA GLY A 27 -22.39 -2.55 5.05
C GLY A 27 -22.06 -2.59 6.54
N ASN A 28 -23.01 -2.25 7.42
CA ASN A 28 -22.81 -2.34 8.87
C ASN A 28 -22.57 -3.79 9.34
N TYR A 29 -23.31 -4.75 8.79
CA TYR A 29 -23.11 -6.17 9.09
C TYR A 29 -21.71 -6.64 8.76
N VAL A 30 -21.23 -6.36 7.54
CA VAL A 30 -19.86 -6.71 7.10
C VAL A 30 -18.80 -6.03 7.96
N LEU A 31 -18.97 -4.75 8.28
CA LEU A 31 -18.03 -4.01 9.12
C LEU A 31 -17.94 -4.59 10.55
N ASN A 32 -19.06 -5.03 11.12
CA ASN A 32 -19.07 -5.63 12.46
C ASN A 32 -18.38 -6.98 12.48
N ILE A 33 -18.64 -7.86 11.49
CA ILE A 33 -17.93 -9.14 11.36
C ILE A 33 -16.43 -8.91 11.22
N SER A 34 -16.02 -8.01 10.34
CA SER A 34 -14.61 -7.71 10.14
C SER A 34 -13.94 -7.19 11.41
N LYS A 35 -14.61 -6.35 12.21
CA LYS A 35 -14.10 -5.88 13.50
C LYS A 35 -13.94 -7.01 14.52
N GLU A 36 -14.90 -7.93 14.60
CA GLU A 36 -14.83 -9.08 15.51
C GLU A 36 -13.67 -10.02 15.12
N GLU A 37 -13.51 -10.31 13.83
CA GLU A 37 -12.40 -11.14 13.33
C GLU A 37 -11.04 -10.48 13.58
N MET A 38 -10.90 -9.18 13.32
CA MET A 38 -9.69 -8.42 13.61
C MET A 38 -9.36 -8.45 15.10
N THR A 39 -10.35 -8.26 15.97
CA THR A 39 -10.15 -8.27 17.43
C THR A 39 -9.77 -9.65 17.93
N ARG A 40 -10.36 -10.71 17.39
CA ARG A 40 -10.04 -12.10 17.74
C ARG A 40 -8.61 -12.46 17.30
N ASN A 41 -8.22 -12.11 16.08
CA ASN A 41 -6.90 -12.38 15.55
C ASN A 41 -5.82 -11.54 16.24
N SER A 42 -6.10 -10.30 16.60
CA SER A 42 -5.20 -9.42 17.35
C SER A 42 -4.87 -9.94 18.75
N LYS A 43 -5.82 -10.53 19.44
CA LYS A 43 -5.59 -11.12 20.79
C LYS A 43 -4.68 -12.35 20.76
N ASN A 44 -4.59 -13.05 19.64
CA ASN A 44 -3.81 -14.27 19.50
C ASN A 44 -2.44 -14.07 18.82
N SER A 45 -2.18 -12.92 18.18
CA SER A 45 -0.93 -12.67 17.50
C SER A 45 -0.01 -11.77 18.35
N GLN A 46 1.19 -12.27 18.68
CA GLN A 46 2.27 -11.44 19.23
C GLN A 46 2.96 -10.57 18.14
N LEU A 47 2.35 -10.45 16.97
CA LEU A 47 2.88 -9.73 15.81
C LEU A 47 2.13 -8.41 15.61
N ASN A 48 2.85 -7.32 15.67
CA ASN A 48 2.32 -5.98 15.43
C ASN A 48 2.47 -5.59 13.96
N PHE A 49 1.48 -4.87 13.42
CA PHE A 49 1.57 -4.19 12.13
C PHE A 49 1.55 -2.68 12.37
N LYS A 50 2.54 -1.98 11.82
CA LYS A 50 2.62 -0.52 11.90
C LYS A 50 2.67 0.05 10.49
N ILE A 51 1.55 0.66 10.06
CA ILE A 51 1.45 1.34 8.76
C ILE A 51 1.95 2.76 8.96
N ILE A 52 2.96 3.14 8.18
CA ILE A 52 3.62 4.44 8.25
C ILE A 52 3.10 5.30 7.12
N SER A 53 2.52 6.44 7.44
CA SER A 53 1.97 7.37 6.46
C SER A 53 2.38 8.81 6.77
N PRO A 54 3.69 9.15 6.64
CA PRO A 54 4.13 10.53 6.78
C PRO A 54 3.69 11.32 5.55
N SER A 55 3.30 12.58 5.74
CA SER A 55 3.06 13.47 4.61
C SER A 55 4.39 13.78 3.91
N PHE A 56 4.50 13.41 2.62
CA PHE A 56 5.58 13.83 1.73
C PHE A 56 5.07 13.89 0.28
N ASP A 57 5.69 14.76 -0.50
CA ASP A 57 5.39 14.85 -1.92
C ASP A 57 6.08 13.72 -2.67
N ILE A 58 5.37 13.10 -3.60
CA ILE A 58 5.96 12.10 -4.50
C ILE A 58 6.81 12.84 -5.52
N THR A 59 8.12 12.68 -5.42
CA THR A 59 9.09 13.30 -6.32
C THR A 59 9.81 12.23 -7.13
N TYR A 60 9.90 12.42 -8.43
CA TYR A 60 10.68 11.55 -9.32
C TYR A 60 12.09 12.12 -9.51
N GLY A 61 13.05 11.24 -9.80
CA GLY A 61 14.43 11.67 -10.01
C GLY A 61 15.17 12.03 -8.72
N LEU A 62 14.84 11.35 -7.63
CA LEU A 62 15.50 11.51 -6.34
C LEU A 62 17.00 11.26 -6.46
N ASN A 63 17.81 12.10 -5.85
CA ASN A 63 19.23 11.85 -5.63
C ASN A 63 19.45 11.11 -4.31
N ASP A 64 20.68 10.75 -4.02
CA ASP A 64 21.03 9.97 -2.82
C ASP A 64 20.73 10.70 -1.51
N GLU A 65 20.95 12.02 -1.47
CA GLU A 65 20.65 12.85 -0.30
C GLU A 65 19.14 12.93 -0.01
N ASP A 66 18.33 13.01 -1.07
CA ASP A 66 16.87 13.01 -0.93
C ASP A 66 16.36 11.67 -0.41
N VAL A 67 16.91 10.56 -0.91
CA VAL A 67 16.57 9.20 -0.45
C VAL A 67 16.99 9.00 1.00
N GLU A 68 18.17 9.47 1.41
CA GLU A 68 18.62 9.41 2.80
C GLU A 68 17.65 10.15 3.74
N LYS A 69 17.25 11.37 3.39
CA LYS A 69 16.25 12.15 4.15
C LYS A 69 14.89 11.44 4.24
N LEU A 70 14.47 10.80 3.14
CA LEU A 70 13.21 10.02 3.14
C LEU A 70 13.32 8.80 4.07
N ILE A 71 14.44 8.08 4.04
CA ILE A 71 14.69 6.94 4.94
C ILE A 71 14.69 7.40 6.39
N GLU A 72 15.38 8.49 6.72
CA GLU A 72 15.35 9.08 8.07
C GLU A 72 13.94 9.41 8.52
N LYS A 73 13.16 10.03 7.63
CA LYS A 73 11.77 10.40 7.91
C LYS A 73 10.92 9.17 8.20
N VAL A 74 10.95 8.13 7.35
CA VAL A 74 10.13 6.93 7.60
C VAL A 74 10.61 6.14 8.81
N ILE A 75 11.91 6.09 9.11
CA ILE A 75 12.47 5.52 10.34
C ILE A 75 11.92 6.26 11.57
N LYS A 76 11.97 7.59 11.55
CA LYS A 76 11.45 8.43 12.64
C LYS A 76 9.97 8.15 12.91
N PHE A 77 9.13 8.06 11.88
CA PHE A 77 7.71 7.74 12.01
C PHE A 77 7.46 6.27 12.38
N SER A 78 8.40 5.38 12.05
CA SER A 78 8.32 3.96 12.43
C SER A 78 8.47 3.75 13.93
N GLU A 79 9.26 4.56 14.63
CA GLU A 79 9.54 4.43 16.09
C GLU A 79 9.76 2.97 16.49
N PRO A 80 10.76 2.27 15.93
CA PRO A 80 10.90 0.84 16.10
C PRO A 80 11.31 0.48 17.54
N LYS A 81 10.51 -0.38 18.19
CA LYS A 81 10.83 -0.93 19.50
C LYS A 81 11.47 -2.30 19.33
N LYS A 82 12.77 -2.42 19.61
CA LYS A 82 13.59 -3.60 19.32
C LYS A 82 13.08 -4.90 19.97
N SER A 83 12.33 -4.80 21.06
CA SER A 83 11.73 -5.96 21.78
C SER A 83 10.43 -6.46 21.18
N GLU A 84 9.75 -5.68 20.34
CA GLU A 84 8.44 -6.01 19.78
C GLU A 84 8.59 -6.63 18.39
N LYS A 85 7.87 -7.72 18.11
CA LYS A 85 7.77 -8.27 16.76
C LYS A 85 6.85 -7.39 15.94
N THR A 86 7.40 -6.70 14.93
CA THR A 86 6.64 -5.70 14.16
C THR A 86 6.95 -5.78 12.67
N ILE A 87 5.89 -5.76 11.86
CA ILE A 87 5.98 -5.53 10.42
C ILE A 87 5.64 -4.05 10.18
N PHE A 88 6.62 -3.31 9.67
CA PHE A 88 6.45 -1.92 9.25
C PHE A 88 6.08 -1.90 7.78
N VAL A 89 4.99 -1.22 7.46
CA VAL A 89 4.55 -1.02 6.08
C VAL A 89 4.76 0.45 5.74
N TRP A 90 5.76 0.72 4.91
CA TRP A 90 6.06 2.06 4.43
C TRP A 90 5.21 2.39 3.21
N PRO A 91 4.98 3.68 2.89
CA PRO A 91 4.10 4.08 1.81
C PRO A 91 4.54 3.56 0.45
N GLU A 92 3.58 3.25 -0.41
CA GLU A 92 3.85 3.10 -1.84
C GLU A 92 4.42 4.40 -2.40
N GLY A 93 5.42 4.32 -3.24
CA GLY A 93 6.03 5.50 -3.86
C GLY A 93 7.03 6.25 -2.98
N VAL A 94 7.34 5.80 -1.76
CA VAL A 94 8.38 6.43 -0.91
C VAL A 94 9.74 6.49 -1.63
N PHE A 95 10.03 5.50 -2.47
CA PHE A 95 11.23 5.44 -3.31
C PHE A 95 10.87 5.44 -4.81
N ALA A 96 9.94 6.33 -5.22
CA ALA A 96 9.47 6.41 -6.59
C ALA A 96 10.63 6.63 -7.57
N GLY A 97 10.75 5.73 -8.56
CA GLY A 97 11.82 5.78 -9.55
C GLY A 97 13.18 5.25 -9.09
N TYR A 98 13.35 4.91 -7.82
CA TYR A 98 14.59 4.37 -7.27
C TYR A 98 14.58 2.83 -7.32
N TYR A 99 15.74 2.22 -7.60
CA TYR A 99 15.83 0.76 -7.68
C TYR A 99 16.24 0.13 -6.36
N PHE A 100 15.70 -1.04 -6.06
CA PHE A 100 16.03 -1.80 -4.84
C PHE A 100 17.53 -2.04 -4.68
N ARG A 101 18.26 -2.33 -5.77
CA ARG A 101 19.71 -2.53 -5.75
C ARG A 101 20.45 -1.29 -5.26
N ASP A 102 19.96 -0.10 -5.60
CA ASP A 102 20.61 1.17 -5.27
C ASP A 102 20.33 1.60 -3.82
N LEU A 103 19.25 1.08 -3.22
CA LEU A 103 18.91 1.28 -1.81
C LEU A 103 19.87 0.53 -0.86
N GLN A 104 20.63 -0.45 -1.34
CA GLN A 104 21.58 -1.25 -0.53
C GLN A 104 22.63 -0.39 0.18
N LYS A 105 23.01 0.75 -0.38
CA LYS A 105 23.98 1.69 0.22
C LYS A 105 23.50 2.29 1.54
N PHE A 106 22.16 2.34 1.76
CA PHE A 106 21.55 2.84 3.00
C PHE A 106 21.31 1.74 4.04
N LYS A 107 21.78 0.52 3.80
CA LYS A 107 21.66 -0.62 4.73
C LYS A 107 22.05 -0.28 6.16
N GLY A 108 23.09 0.54 6.35
CA GLY A 108 23.56 0.94 7.67
C GLY A 108 22.51 1.66 8.51
N MET A 109 21.65 2.48 7.88
CA MET A 109 20.57 3.19 8.56
C MET A 109 19.51 2.21 9.09
N ILE A 110 19.19 1.19 8.29
CA ILE A 110 18.24 0.14 8.68
C ILE A 110 18.81 -0.70 9.83
N GLN A 111 20.06 -1.14 9.73
CA GLN A 111 20.72 -1.95 10.76
C GLN A 111 20.82 -1.25 12.12
N LYS A 112 21.05 0.06 12.11
CA LYS A 112 21.15 0.89 13.33
C LYS A 112 19.81 0.98 14.07
N ASN A 113 18.71 1.09 13.35
CA ASN A 113 17.41 1.42 13.89
C ASN A 113 16.50 0.20 14.13
N PHE A 114 16.61 -0.83 13.30
CA PHE A 114 15.74 -2.02 13.37
C PHE A 114 16.46 -3.23 14.00
N SER A 115 15.68 -4.23 14.44
CA SER A 115 16.15 -5.46 15.06
C SER A 115 15.72 -6.70 14.26
N SER A 116 16.16 -7.89 14.67
CA SER A 116 15.72 -9.15 14.06
C SER A 116 14.22 -9.45 14.25
N ASN A 117 13.55 -8.72 15.13
CA ASN A 117 12.10 -8.81 15.33
C ASN A 117 11.30 -8.00 14.31
N HIS A 118 11.98 -7.28 13.40
CA HIS A 118 11.33 -6.37 12.48
C HIS A 118 11.42 -6.84 11.04
N ILE A 119 10.33 -6.66 10.32
CA ILE A 119 10.25 -6.77 8.87
C ILE A 119 9.80 -5.42 8.34
N ILE A 120 10.40 -4.96 7.26
CA ILE A 120 10.04 -3.69 6.61
C ILE A 120 9.53 -4.01 5.21
N VAL A 121 8.34 -3.51 4.89
CA VAL A 121 7.67 -3.71 3.61
C VAL A 121 7.51 -2.35 2.93
N PHE A 122 7.96 -2.21 1.68
CA PHE A 122 7.87 -0.97 0.91
C PHE A 122 7.81 -1.21 -0.59
N GLY A 123 7.35 -0.21 -1.34
CA GLY A 123 7.35 -0.18 -2.80
C GLY A 123 8.64 0.41 -3.35
N THR A 124 9.19 -0.20 -4.40
CA THR A 124 10.37 0.28 -5.13
C THR A 124 10.46 -0.37 -6.51
N ASN A 125 11.30 0.16 -7.39
CA ASN A 125 11.56 -0.48 -8.67
C ASN A 125 12.54 -1.64 -8.54
N THR A 126 12.31 -2.72 -9.29
CA THR A 126 13.25 -3.82 -9.46
C THR A 126 13.54 -4.04 -10.93
N PHE A 127 14.73 -4.51 -11.25
CA PHE A 127 15.12 -4.84 -12.61
C PHE A 127 15.41 -6.34 -12.73
N ASP A 128 14.79 -6.97 -13.72
CA ASP A 128 15.07 -8.36 -14.09
C ASP A 128 16.07 -8.38 -15.26
N GLU A 129 17.29 -8.77 -14.97
CA GLU A 129 18.38 -8.79 -15.95
C GLU A 129 18.12 -9.82 -17.08
N LYS A 130 17.44 -10.93 -16.78
CA LYS A 130 17.15 -11.97 -17.78
C LYS A 130 16.11 -11.52 -18.79
N LEU A 131 15.12 -10.77 -18.34
CA LEU A 131 14.03 -10.28 -19.18
C LEU A 131 14.27 -8.85 -19.67
N GLY A 132 15.28 -8.14 -19.16
CA GLY A 132 15.55 -6.74 -19.46
C GLY A 132 14.38 -5.82 -19.06
N LYS A 133 13.61 -6.17 -18.00
CA LYS A 133 12.39 -5.47 -17.63
C LYS A 133 12.48 -4.87 -16.24
N THR A 134 11.92 -3.67 -16.10
CA THR A 134 11.69 -3.01 -14.83
C THR A 134 10.27 -3.32 -14.33
N TYR A 135 10.15 -3.59 -13.04
CA TYR A 135 8.88 -3.81 -12.36
C TYR A 135 8.71 -2.82 -11.20
N ASN A 136 7.48 -2.35 -11.02
CA ASN A 136 7.05 -1.77 -9.75
C ASN A 136 6.81 -2.94 -8.79
N SER A 137 7.55 -2.99 -7.69
CA SER A 137 7.59 -4.16 -6.81
C SER A 137 7.35 -3.80 -5.37
N LEU A 138 6.63 -4.67 -4.66
CA LEU A 138 6.57 -4.68 -3.21
C LEU A 138 7.69 -5.58 -2.70
N ILE A 139 8.53 -5.05 -1.83
CA ILE A 139 9.67 -5.76 -1.23
C ILE A 139 9.48 -5.87 0.27
N ALA A 140 9.77 -7.04 0.83
CA ALA A 140 9.94 -7.21 2.27
C ALA A 140 11.41 -7.48 2.57
N ILE A 141 11.98 -6.77 3.55
CA ILE A 141 13.36 -6.92 4.00
C ILE A 141 13.46 -7.18 5.50
N ASP A 142 14.56 -7.81 5.91
CA ASP A 142 15.00 -7.88 7.30
C ASP A 142 15.89 -6.66 7.68
N LYS A 143 16.34 -6.63 8.95
CA LYS A 143 17.25 -5.60 9.45
C LYS A 143 18.61 -5.54 8.70
N ASN A 144 19.02 -6.61 8.06
CA ASN A 144 20.27 -6.69 7.31
C ASN A 144 20.10 -6.31 5.85
N PHE A 145 18.94 -5.77 5.49
CA PHE A 145 18.55 -5.44 4.13
C PHE A 145 18.49 -6.68 3.20
N ASN A 146 18.38 -7.88 3.77
CA ASN A 146 18.17 -9.09 2.99
C ASN A 146 16.73 -9.10 2.49
N LYS A 147 16.55 -9.34 1.21
CA LYS A 147 15.23 -9.48 0.60
C LYS A 147 14.58 -10.79 1.02
N LEU A 148 13.51 -10.70 1.81
CA LEU A 148 12.72 -11.85 2.27
C LEU A 148 11.64 -12.22 1.27
N TYR A 149 11.03 -11.23 0.63
CA TYR A 149 9.94 -11.41 -0.32
C TYR A 149 9.95 -10.32 -1.39
N GLN A 150 9.46 -10.66 -2.58
CA GLN A 150 9.24 -9.73 -3.68
C GLN A 150 7.95 -10.10 -4.41
N TYR A 151 7.09 -9.12 -4.61
CA TYR A 151 5.93 -9.20 -5.47
C TYR A 151 6.03 -8.12 -6.56
N ASN A 152 5.98 -8.53 -7.80
CA ASN A 152 5.98 -7.60 -8.93
C ASN A 152 4.53 -7.27 -9.30
N LYS A 153 4.20 -5.98 -9.41
CA LYS A 153 2.87 -5.52 -9.77
C LYS A 153 2.48 -6.05 -11.16
N ILE A 154 1.40 -6.83 -11.21
CA ILE A 154 0.95 -7.50 -12.44
C ILE A 154 -0.06 -6.60 -13.19
N ARG A 155 -0.96 -5.95 -12.44
CA ARG A 155 -1.98 -5.08 -13.03
C ARG A 155 -1.53 -3.63 -12.90
N LEU A 156 -1.11 -3.07 -14.02
CA LEU A 156 -0.70 -1.67 -14.11
C LEU A 156 -1.92 -0.78 -14.35
N VAL A 157 -1.85 0.47 -13.85
CA VAL A 157 -2.91 1.47 -14.02
C VAL A 157 -2.82 2.05 -15.42
N PRO A 158 -3.88 1.93 -16.26
CA PRO A 158 -3.91 2.54 -17.58
C PRO A 158 -3.69 4.06 -17.49
N PHE A 159 -2.92 4.64 -18.41
CA PHE A 159 -2.55 6.04 -18.48
C PHE A 159 -1.67 6.57 -17.33
N GLY A 160 -1.56 5.87 -16.22
CA GLY A 160 -0.68 6.22 -15.11
C GLY A 160 0.64 5.46 -15.11
N GLU A 161 0.59 4.15 -15.38
CA GLU A 161 1.76 3.26 -15.36
C GLU A 161 2.07 2.63 -16.73
N PHE A 162 1.12 2.66 -17.67
CA PHE A 162 1.33 2.31 -19.06
C PHE A 162 0.34 3.04 -19.97
N LEU A 163 0.71 3.23 -21.24
CA LEU A 163 -0.18 3.78 -22.27
C LEU A 163 -0.92 2.64 -22.96
N PRO A 164 -2.25 2.55 -22.82
CA PRO A 164 -3.03 1.60 -23.62
C PRO A 164 -2.84 1.88 -25.11
N ALA A 165 -2.65 0.84 -25.92
CA ALA A 165 -2.43 0.95 -27.34
C ALA A 165 -1.19 1.77 -27.76
N GLU A 166 -0.12 1.72 -26.98
CA GLU A 166 1.15 2.44 -27.22
C GLU A 166 1.67 2.24 -28.66
N ASN A 167 1.49 1.03 -29.21
CA ASN A 167 1.87 0.70 -30.60
C ASN A 167 1.08 1.50 -31.66
N ILE A 168 -0.08 2.05 -31.30
CA ILE A 168 -0.92 2.86 -32.20
C ILE A 168 -0.61 4.36 -32.00
N LEU A 169 -0.30 4.77 -30.77
CA LEU A 169 -0.10 6.15 -30.38
C LEU A 169 1.32 6.67 -30.67
N LYS A 170 2.29 5.80 -30.87
CA LYS A 170 3.70 6.13 -31.21
C LYS A 170 3.99 6.22 -32.71
N LYS A 171 2.95 6.31 -33.57
CA LYS A 171 3.12 6.56 -35.01
C LYS A 171 3.04 8.02 -35.31
#